data_84bb1f7c8d345fa3e34c615bfbbb6540
#
_entry.id   84bb1f7c8d345fa3e34c615bfbbb6540
#
_cell.length_a   1.000
_cell.length_b   1.000
_cell.length_c   1.000
_cell.angle_alpha   90.00
_cell.angle_beta   90.00
_cell.angle_gamma   90.00
#
_symmetry.space_group_name_H-M   'P 1'
#
loop_
_entity.id
_entity.type
_entity.pdbx_description
1 polymer ?
#
loop_
_entity_poly.entity_id
_entity_poly.type
_entity_poly.pdbx_seq_one_letter_code
_entity_poly.pdbx_strand_id
1 'polypeptide(L)'
;MSSPESAKKDWSATQYLKFNNERTRAVYDLVAQIQPHIAGPKPRIYDLGCGPGNSTKVLLDAFPSARITGMDSSPDMLEKANAEFSDKEAVNFIPDDLATFQADEKPDLLFSNAVFHWLRSPERIPTLVRLFESLERGSVIAIQVPDNYHEPSHRSMREVASQTQKPWSSSFSSTVIGDLADTTRPDLDPIEPPSAFYNALIPYASHVNIWRTNYMHVLKDAGAIVEWVKGTGLQPYLNLIKTQDEKQEFLEEYERKLKSEYPALEDGNVLLGYPRLFVVAVKK
;
A
#
# COMPACT_ATOMS: atom_id res chain seq x y z
N MET A 1 -33.79 8.27 -6.38
CA MET A 1 -32.87 7.46 -7.23
C MET A 1 -31.66 7.22 -6.39
N SER A 2 -31.58 6.02 -5.81
CA SER A 2 -30.44 5.60 -4.96
C SER A 2 -29.20 5.41 -5.85
N SER A 3 -28.10 6.08 -5.49
CA SER A 3 -26.79 5.89 -6.10
C SER A 3 -26.38 4.42 -6.02
N PRO A 4 -25.71 3.84 -7.02
CA PRO A 4 -25.21 2.47 -6.91
C PRO A 4 -24.16 2.42 -5.79
N GLU A 5 -24.43 1.61 -4.78
CA GLU A 5 -23.43 1.20 -3.77
C GLU A 5 -22.20 0.69 -4.52
N SER A 6 -21.10 1.41 -4.41
CA SER A 6 -19.79 0.92 -4.87
C SER A 6 -19.50 -0.38 -4.12
N ALA A 7 -19.36 -1.48 -4.84
CA ALA A 7 -18.97 -2.76 -4.26
C ALA A 7 -17.72 -2.54 -3.40
N LYS A 8 -17.87 -2.61 -2.08
CA LYS A 8 -16.77 -2.51 -1.12
C LYS A 8 -15.70 -3.52 -1.49
N LYS A 9 -14.50 -3.06 -1.78
CA LYS A 9 -13.32 -3.91 -1.94
C LYS A 9 -13.09 -4.66 -0.63
N ASP A 10 -13.45 -5.93 -0.61
CA ASP A 10 -13.20 -6.77 0.57
C ASP A 10 -11.76 -7.29 0.48
N TRP A 11 -10.89 -6.77 1.34
CA TRP A 11 -9.50 -7.16 1.44
C TRP A 11 -9.37 -8.38 2.34
N SER A 12 -8.89 -9.52 1.81
CA SER A 12 -8.65 -10.72 2.61
C SER A 12 -7.36 -10.56 3.42
N ALA A 13 -7.48 -10.29 4.73
CA ALA A 13 -6.35 -10.23 5.64
C ALA A 13 -5.60 -11.57 5.72
N THR A 14 -6.27 -12.71 5.57
CA THR A 14 -5.62 -14.02 5.54
C THR A 14 -4.65 -14.18 4.38
N GLN A 15 -5.01 -13.71 3.17
CA GLN A 15 -4.11 -13.70 2.02
C GLN A 15 -2.96 -12.70 2.21
N TYR A 16 -3.24 -11.55 2.82
CA TYR A 16 -2.24 -10.52 3.10
C TYR A 16 -1.14 -11.01 4.06
N LEU A 17 -1.50 -11.80 5.07
CA LEU A 17 -0.59 -12.28 6.11
C LEU A 17 0.38 -13.39 5.65
N LYS A 18 0.18 -14.03 4.49
CA LYS A 18 1.07 -15.08 3.97
C LYS A 18 2.55 -14.65 3.83
N PHE A 19 2.81 -13.35 3.62
CA PHE A 19 4.15 -12.78 3.44
C PHE A 19 4.40 -11.64 4.44
N ASN A 20 3.99 -11.85 5.69
CA ASN A 20 4.02 -10.81 6.72
C ASN A 20 5.45 -10.31 6.99
N ASN A 21 6.41 -11.21 7.14
CA ASN A 21 7.80 -10.85 7.48
C ASN A 21 8.43 -9.96 6.42
N GLU A 22 8.28 -10.34 5.15
CA GLU A 22 8.84 -9.60 4.02
C GLU A 22 8.19 -8.22 3.84
N ARG A 23 6.88 -8.12 4.08
CA ARG A 23 6.12 -6.87 4.00
C ARG A 23 6.45 -5.93 5.17
N THR A 24 6.68 -6.49 6.35
CA THR A 24 6.96 -5.73 7.58
C THR A 24 8.38 -5.14 7.58
N ARG A 25 9.33 -5.71 6.81
CA ARG A 25 10.69 -5.16 6.71
C ARG A 25 10.71 -3.67 6.34
N ALA A 26 9.90 -3.24 5.38
CA ALA A 26 9.81 -1.83 4.99
C ALA A 26 9.26 -0.93 6.12
N VAL A 27 8.43 -1.48 7.01
CA VAL A 27 7.93 -0.75 8.18
C VAL A 27 9.08 -0.49 9.16
N TYR A 28 9.91 -1.49 9.45
CA TYR A 28 11.08 -1.31 10.31
C TYR A 28 12.05 -0.28 9.75
N ASP A 29 12.32 -0.33 8.43
CA ASP A 29 13.23 0.63 7.78
C ASP A 29 12.68 2.07 7.88
N LEU A 30 11.37 2.26 7.70
CA LEU A 30 10.73 3.57 7.86
C LEU A 30 10.76 4.04 9.33
N VAL A 31 10.42 3.16 10.28
CA VAL A 31 10.41 3.47 11.70
C VAL A 31 11.80 3.88 12.19
N ALA A 32 12.86 3.22 11.76
CA ALA A 32 14.24 3.56 12.11
C ALA A 32 14.61 5.00 11.70
N GLN A 33 14.04 5.50 10.60
CA GLN A 33 14.32 6.86 10.11
C GLN A 33 13.49 7.94 10.85
N ILE A 34 12.37 7.58 11.45
CA ILE A 34 11.53 8.55 12.17
C ILE A 34 11.83 8.64 13.65
N GLN A 35 12.37 7.59 14.28
CA GLN A 35 12.66 7.59 15.73
C GLN A 35 13.41 8.83 16.21
N PRO A 36 14.45 9.35 15.53
CA PRO A 36 15.17 10.53 15.96
C PRO A 36 14.35 11.83 15.97
N HIS A 37 13.21 11.85 15.25
CA HIS A 37 12.37 13.03 15.08
C HIS A 37 11.15 13.05 16.00
N ILE A 38 10.83 11.93 16.65
CA ILE A 38 9.68 11.85 17.55
C ILE A 38 10.13 12.27 18.96
N ALA A 39 9.69 13.43 19.37
CA ALA A 39 9.97 13.98 20.69
C ALA A 39 8.81 13.70 21.66
N GLY A 40 9.15 13.61 22.96
CA GLY A 40 8.18 13.49 24.03
C GLY A 40 7.95 12.05 24.54
N PRO A 41 7.48 11.94 25.81
CA PRO A 41 7.41 10.66 26.51
C PRO A 41 6.18 9.81 26.11
N LYS A 42 5.15 10.41 25.47
CA LYS A 42 3.91 9.74 25.08
C LYS A 42 3.43 10.28 23.72
N PRO A 43 4.10 9.93 22.61
CA PRO A 43 3.73 10.46 21.31
C PRO A 43 2.35 9.93 20.88
N ARG A 44 1.61 10.81 20.20
CA ARG A 44 0.34 10.47 19.56
C ARG A 44 0.60 10.13 18.10
N ILE A 45 0.27 8.90 17.73
CA ILE A 45 0.56 8.33 16.42
C ILE A 45 -0.76 7.94 15.74
N TYR A 46 -0.93 8.34 14.49
CA TYR A 46 -1.97 7.81 13.61
C TYR A 46 -1.33 6.93 12.55
N ASP A 47 -1.78 5.67 12.49
CA ASP A 47 -1.37 4.67 11.49
C ASP A 47 -2.42 4.64 10.38
N LEU A 48 -2.15 5.36 9.30
CA LEU A 48 -3.08 5.59 8.19
C LEU A 48 -3.09 4.41 7.22
N GLY A 49 -4.20 3.67 7.18
CA GLY A 49 -4.34 2.41 6.45
C GLY A 49 -3.62 1.28 7.19
N CYS A 50 -3.92 1.12 8.47
CA CYS A 50 -3.24 0.18 9.37
C CYS A 50 -3.41 -1.30 8.98
N GLY A 51 -4.39 -1.62 8.12
CA GLY A 51 -4.72 -3.01 7.79
C GLY A 51 -5.03 -3.83 9.04
N PRO A 52 -4.55 -5.08 9.14
CA PRO A 52 -4.78 -5.93 10.32
C PRO A 52 -3.85 -5.61 11.51
N GLY A 53 -3.16 -4.44 11.48
CA GLY A 53 -2.34 -3.95 12.59
C GLY A 53 -0.84 -4.25 12.51
N ASN A 54 -0.31 -4.72 11.38
CA ASN A 54 1.11 -5.08 11.26
C ASN A 54 2.04 -3.88 11.49
N SER A 55 1.76 -2.74 10.89
CA SER A 55 2.49 -1.49 11.11
C SER A 55 2.28 -0.96 12.53
N THR A 56 1.05 -1.04 13.03
CA THR A 56 0.70 -0.65 14.40
C THR A 56 1.54 -1.40 15.44
N LYS A 57 1.78 -2.71 15.22
CA LYS A 57 2.63 -3.52 16.10
C LYS A 57 4.07 -3.00 16.13
N VAL A 58 4.66 -2.74 14.97
CA VAL A 58 6.03 -2.21 14.88
C VAL A 58 6.13 -0.82 15.52
N LEU A 59 5.12 0.02 15.32
CA LEU A 59 5.05 1.33 15.96
C LEU A 59 4.97 1.22 17.49
N LEU A 60 4.14 0.30 18.01
CA LEU A 60 4.03 0.07 19.46
C LEU A 60 5.33 -0.48 20.05
N ASP A 61 6.01 -1.39 19.36
CA ASP A 61 7.30 -1.93 19.77
C ASP A 61 8.39 -0.84 19.80
N ALA A 62 8.38 0.08 18.83
CA ALA A 62 9.33 1.19 18.73
C ALA A 62 9.03 2.35 19.69
N PHE A 63 7.76 2.59 19.99
CA PHE A 63 7.26 3.65 20.86
C PHE A 63 6.31 3.08 21.93
N PRO A 64 6.82 2.36 22.95
CA PRO A 64 5.98 1.60 23.90
C PRO A 64 5.03 2.44 24.73
N SER A 65 5.29 3.76 24.88
CA SER A 65 4.43 4.70 25.59
C SER A 65 3.50 5.51 24.70
N ALA A 66 3.51 5.25 23.38
CA ALA A 66 2.66 5.97 22.43
C ALA A 66 1.17 5.66 22.63
N ARG A 67 0.34 6.63 22.28
CA ARG A 67 -1.09 6.37 21.97
C ARG A 67 -1.22 6.25 20.46
N ILE A 68 -1.69 5.11 20.01
CA ILE A 68 -1.79 4.80 18.58
C ILE A 68 -3.25 4.67 18.17
N THR A 69 -3.66 5.44 17.17
CA THR A 69 -4.94 5.26 16.48
C THR A 69 -4.67 4.74 15.08
N GLY A 70 -5.02 3.47 14.82
CA GLY A 70 -5.02 2.90 13.49
C GLY A 70 -6.32 3.24 12.75
N MET A 71 -6.25 3.62 11.49
CA MET A 71 -7.44 3.77 10.66
C MET A 71 -7.34 2.93 9.39
N ASP A 72 -8.44 2.34 8.96
CA ASP A 72 -8.56 1.63 7.70
C ASP A 72 -10.00 1.72 7.17
N SER A 73 -10.18 1.63 5.85
CA SER A 73 -11.50 1.64 5.23
C SER A 73 -12.15 0.25 5.17
N SER A 74 -11.39 -0.82 5.44
CA SER A 74 -11.85 -2.22 5.38
C SER A 74 -12.33 -2.70 6.76
N PRO A 75 -13.61 -3.07 6.90
CA PRO A 75 -14.13 -3.66 8.14
C PRO A 75 -13.43 -4.98 8.54
N ASP A 76 -13.10 -5.86 7.56
CA ASP A 76 -12.38 -7.13 7.81
C ASP A 76 -10.98 -6.89 8.39
N MET A 77 -10.28 -5.87 7.90
CA MET A 77 -8.98 -5.47 8.45
C MET A 77 -9.09 -4.96 9.88
N LEU A 78 -10.05 -4.06 10.13
CA LEU A 78 -10.27 -3.49 11.47
C LEU A 78 -10.73 -4.52 12.48
N GLU A 79 -11.58 -5.49 12.09
CA GLU A 79 -11.98 -6.60 12.97
C GLU A 79 -10.76 -7.39 13.46
N LYS A 80 -9.84 -7.73 12.56
CA LYS A 80 -8.60 -8.45 12.90
C LYS A 80 -7.65 -7.62 13.75
N ALA A 81 -7.49 -6.32 13.40
CA ALA A 81 -6.69 -5.42 14.21
C ALA A 81 -7.23 -5.28 15.63
N ASN A 82 -8.54 -5.08 15.80
CA ASN A 82 -9.17 -5.03 17.13
C ASN A 82 -9.01 -6.33 17.92
N ALA A 83 -9.07 -7.49 17.27
CA ALA A 83 -8.86 -8.77 17.93
C ALA A 83 -7.41 -8.94 18.40
N GLU A 84 -6.43 -8.59 17.55
CA GLU A 84 -4.99 -8.69 17.86
C GLU A 84 -4.56 -7.77 19.01
N PHE A 85 -5.14 -6.56 19.10
CA PHE A 85 -4.77 -5.55 20.09
C PHE A 85 -5.80 -5.39 21.23
N SER A 86 -6.66 -6.38 21.44
CA SER A 86 -7.75 -6.33 22.44
C SER A 86 -7.30 -6.11 23.89
N ASP A 87 -6.02 -6.41 24.20
CA ASP A 87 -5.39 -6.22 25.52
C ASP A 87 -4.57 -4.91 25.61
N LYS A 88 -4.54 -4.06 24.57
CA LYS A 88 -3.72 -2.87 24.46
C LYS A 88 -4.56 -1.59 24.60
N GLU A 89 -4.76 -1.09 25.81
CA GLU A 89 -5.53 0.15 26.06
C GLU A 89 -5.01 1.41 25.34
N ALA A 90 -3.71 1.41 25.00
CA ALA A 90 -3.09 2.54 24.29
C ALA A 90 -3.30 2.50 22.78
N VAL A 91 -3.95 1.47 22.24
CA VAL A 91 -4.20 1.29 20.79
C VAL A 91 -5.69 1.29 20.55
N ASN A 92 -6.12 2.07 19.55
CA ASN A 92 -7.50 2.15 19.10
C ASN A 92 -7.56 2.03 17.57
N PHE A 93 -8.66 1.51 17.04
CA PHE A 93 -8.88 1.39 15.60
C PHE A 93 -10.21 2.02 15.20
N ILE A 94 -10.20 2.82 14.12
CA ILE A 94 -11.36 3.54 13.61
C ILE A 94 -11.56 3.28 12.10
N PRO A 95 -12.81 3.21 11.62
CA PRO A 95 -13.09 3.20 10.20
C PRO A 95 -12.97 4.62 9.64
N ASP A 96 -12.10 4.81 8.63
CA ASP A 96 -11.97 6.09 7.92
C ASP A 96 -11.35 5.89 6.53
N ASP A 97 -11.37 6.93 5.70
CA ASP A 97 -10.78 6.97 4.36
C ASP A 97 -9.62 7.97 4.30
N LEU A 98 -8.47 7.53 3.78
CA LEU A 98 -7.26 8.35 3.67
C LEU A 98 -7.51 9.67 2.92
N ALA A 99 -8.36 9.65 1.89
CA ALA A 99 -8.64 10.84 1.07
C ALA A 99 -9.32 11.96 1.86
N THR A 100 -10.10 11.62 2.89
CA THR A 100 -10.88 12.56 3.71
C THR A 100 -10.44 12.65 5.16
N PHE A 101 -9.55 11.76 5.60
CA PHE A 101 -9.11 11.65 6.99
C PHE A 101 -8.67 13.00 7.58
N GLN A 102 -9.13 13.25 8.79
CA GLN A 102 -8.69 14.34 9.65
C GLN A 102 -8.49 13.78 11.06
N ALA A 103 -7.32 14.03 11.64
CA ALA A 103 -7.06 13.62 13.02
C ALA A 103 -7.96 14.41 13.98
N ASP A 104 -8.59 13.73 14.93
CA ASP A 104 -9.41 14.31 15.98
C ASP A 104 -8.58 15.04 17.05
N GLU A 105 -7.35 14.61 17.24
CA GLU A 105 -6.36 15.23 18.10
C GLU A 105 -5.07 15.49 17.33
N LYS A 106 -4.25 16.45 17.79
CA LYS A 106 -3.00 16.82 17.13
C LYS A 106 -1.98 15.67 17.19
N PRO A 107 -1.55 15.13 16.04
CA PRO A 107 -0.59 14.03 16.02
C PRO A 107 0.85 14.52 16.14
N ASP A 108 1.68 13.72 16.81
CA ASP A 108 3.14 13.83 16.73
C ASP A 108 3.67 13.10 15.48
N LEU A 109 2.95 12.07 15.03
CA LEU A 109 3.29 11.28 13.85
C LEU A 109 2.03 10.88 13.07
N LEU A 110 2.02 11.20 11.77
CA LEU A 110 1.19 10.52 10.78
C LEU A 110 2.06 9.48 10.06
N PHE A 111 1.72 8.23 10.21
CA PHE A 111 2.44 7.11 9.62
C PHE A 111 1.57 6.41 8.59
N SER A 112 2.14 5.99 7.46
CA SER A 112 1.42 5.22 6.45
C SER A 112 2.34 4.27 5.70
N ASN A 113 1.99 2.99 5.70
CA ASN A 113 2.76 1.98 4.99
C ASN A 113 1.90 1.25 3.95
N ALA A 114 2.28 1.39 2.68
CA ALA A 114 1.63 0.76 1.54
C ALA A 114 0.13 1.13 1.38
N VAL A 115 -0.19 2.42 1.48
CA VAL A 115 -1.56 2.93 1.36
C VAL A 115 -1.71 4.02 0.30
N PHE A 116 -0.86 5.05 0.29
CA PHE A 116 -0.99 6.20 -0.63
C PHE A 116 -1.01 5.81 -2.12
N HIS A 117 -0.44 4.68 -2.50
CA HIS A 117 -0.47 4.20 -3.89
C HIS A 117 -1.87 3.74 -4.35
N TRP A 118 -2.83 3.61 -3.44
CA TRP A 118 -4.24 3.35 -3.78
C TRP A 118 -4.99 4.59 -4.21
N LEU A 119 -4.51 5.79 -3.84
CA LEU A 119 -5.02 7.05 -4.37
C LEU A 119 -4.57 7.20 -5.82
N ARG A 120 -5.44 7.75 -6.66
CA ARG A 120 -5.08 8.12 -8.03
C ARG A 120 -4.06 9.26 -8.02
N SER A 121 -3.25 9.34 -9.07
CA SER A 121 -2.13 10.29 -9.17
C SER A 121 -2.56 11.75 -8.88
N PRO A 122 -3.69 12.27 -9.40
CA PRO A 122 -4.13 13.64 -9.10
C PRO A 122 -4.46 13.91 -7.63
N GLU A 123 -4.76 12.87 -6.84
CA GLU A 123 -5.21 13.00 -5.45
C GLU A 123 -4.06 12.79 -4.45
N ARG A 124 -3.01 12.06 -4.84
CA ARG A 124 -1.97 11.56 -3.94
C ARG A 124 -1.17 12.68 -3.29
N ILE A 125 -0.58 13.57 -4.08
CA ILE A 125 0.20 14.70 -3.58
C ILE A 125 -0.69 15.71 -2.84
N PRO A 126 -1.87 16.13 -3.34
CA PRO A 126 -2.77 17.00 -2.58
C PRO A 126 -3.19 16.42 -1.22
N THR A 127 -3.50 15.14 -1.14
CA THR A 127 -3.83 14.47 0.14
C THR A 127 -2.64 14.48 1.10
N LEU A 128 -1.43 14.18 0.61
CA LEU A 128 -0.21 14.25 1.41
C LEU A 128 0.04 15.64 1.97
N VAL A 129 -0.08 16.68 1.12
CA VAL A 129 0.11 18.09 1.53
C VAL A 129 -0.91 18.50 2.58
N ARG A 130 -2.20 18.20 2.34
CA ARG A 130 -3.30 18.50 3.29
C ARG A 130 -3.04 17.89 4.66
N LEU A 131 -2.65 16.62 4.71
CA LEU A 131 -2.32 15.93 5.96
C LEU A 131 -1.07 16.55 6.62
N PHE A 132 -0.05 16.90 5.86
CA PHE A 132 1.15 17.51 6.40
C PHE A 132 0.92 18.95 6.90
N GLU A 133 0.07 19.73 6.22
CA GLU A 133 -0.30 21.07 6.66
C GLU A 133 -1.05 21.08 7.98
N SER A 134 -1.86 20.05 8.26
CA SER A 134 -2.61 19.91 9.52
C SER A 134 -1.72 19.63 10.75
N LEU A 135 -0.44 19.27 10.54
CA LEU A 135 0.51 18.98 11.61
C LEU A 135 1.01 20.25 12.31
N GLU A 136 1.28 20.12 13.60
CA GLU A 136 1.99 21.14 14.36
C GLU A 136 3.50 21.11 14.11
N ARG A 137 4.16 22.20 14.47
CA ARG A 137 5.62 22.31 14.37
C ARG A 137 6.32 21.18 15.12
N GLY A 138 7.26 20.52 14.45
CA GLY A 138 8.03 19.39 14.98
C GLY A 138 7.38 18.03 14.78
N SER A 139 6.08 17.98 14.45
CA SER A 139 5.41 16.73 14.10
C SER A 139 5.91 16.16 12.76
N VAL A 140 5.74 14.86 12.58
CA VAL A 140 6.31 14.11 11.47
C VAL A 140 5.19 13.49 10.61
N ILE A 141 5.38 13.51 9.29
CA ILE A 141 4.69 12.59 8.39
C ILE A 141 5.70 11.61 7.81
N ALA A 142 5.34 10.33 7.80
CA ALA A 142 6.19 9.26 7.27
C ALA A 142 5.36 8.31 6.43
N ILE A 143 5.68 8.20 5.15
CA ILE A 143 4.97 7.32 4.23
C ILE A 143 5.94 6.38 3.52
N GLN A 144 5.46 5.18 3.22
CA GLN A 144 6.09 4.23 2.32
C GLN A 144 5.07 3.76 1.29
N VAL A 145 5.48 3.67 0.04
CA VAL A 145 4.65 3.12 -1.05
C VAL A 145 5.45 2.15 -1.92
N PRO A 146 4.83 1.06 -2.42
CA PRO A 146 5.41 0.27 -3.50
C PRO A 146 5.58 1.15 -4.75
N ASP A 147 6.75 1.10 -5.37
CA ASP A 147 7.09 1.83 -6.61
C ASP A 147 7.33 0.83 -7.75
N ASN A 148 6.36 -0.05 -7.95
CA ASN A 148 6.47 -1.27 -8.73
C ASN A 148 5.66 -1.26 -10.05
N TYR A 149 5.12 -0.11 -10.46
CA TYR A 149 4.33 0.01 -11.69
C TYR A 149 5.07 -0.52 -12.92
N HIS A 150 6.37 -0.25 -13.05
CA HIS A 150 7.20 -0.66 -14.18
C HIS A 150 7.85 -2.04 -13.99
N GLU A 151 7.77 -2.63 -12.80
CA GLU A 151 8.32 -3.95 -12.54
C GLU A 151 7.61 -5.04 -13.39
N PRO A 152 8.34 -6.09 -13.81
CA PRO A 152 7.77 -7.13 -14.64
C PRO A 152 6.49 -7.74 -14.07
N SER A 153 6.40 -7.92 -12.74
CA SER A 153 5.20 -8.43 -12.07
C SER A 153 3.95 -7.57 -12.36
N HIS A 154 4.05 -6.24 -12.27
CA HIS A 154 2.91 -5.34 -12.47
C HIS A 154 2.68 -4.99 -13.95
N ARG A 155 3.74 -4.91 -14.74
CA ARG A 155 3.63 -4.77 -16.19
C ARG A 155 2.88 -5.97 -16.80
N SER A 156 3.23 -7.18 -16.40
CA SER A 156 2.59 -8.40 -16.90
C SER A 156 1.10 -8.48 -16.57
N MET A 157 0.63 -7.92 -15.43
CA MET A 157 -0.81 -7.82 -15.15
C MET A 157 -1.53 -7.01 -16.22
N ARG A 158 -1.01 -5.83 -16.56
CA ARG A 158 -1.59 -4.96 -17.60
C ARG A 158 -1.56 -5.61 -18.98
N GLU A 159 -0.44 -6.24 -19.33
CA GLU A 159 -0.28 -6.90 -20.61
C GLU A 159 -1.24 -8.09 -20.78
N VAL A 160 -1.46 -8.88 -19.72
CA VAL A 160 -2.44 -9.99 -19.76
C VAL A 160 -3.86 -9.46 -19.80
N ALA A 161 -4.18 -8.43 -19.02
CA ALA A 161 -5.52 -7.82 -19.05
C ALA A 161 -5.87 -7.19 -20.41
N SER A 162 -4.87 -6.67 -21.13
CA SER A 162 -5.04 -6.06 -22.45
C SER A 162 -5.12 -7.07 -23.60
N GLN A 163 -4.94 -8.36 -23.36
CA GLN A 163 -5.06 -9.38 -24.42
C GLN A 163 -6.48 -9.44 -24.94
N THR A 164 -6.63 -9.55 -26.29
CA THR A 164 -7.89 -9.73 -26.95
C THR A 164 -8.14 -11.22 -27.26
N GLN A 165 -9.42 -11.60 -27.49
CA GLN A 165 -9.83 -12.97 -27.81
C GLN A 165 -9.47 -14.00 -26.72
N LYS A 166 -9.42 -13.57 -25.49
CA LYS A 166 -9.25 -14.41 -24.30
C LYS A 166 -10.56 -14.47 -23.52
N PRO A 167 -10.81 -15.50 -22.72
CA PRO A 167 -12.04 -15.62 -21.95
C PRO A 167 -12.39 -14.39 -21.13
N TRP A 168 -11.39 -13.78 -20.50
CA TRP A 168 -11.53 -12.57 -19.67
C TRP A 168 -11.60 -11.24 -20.44
N SER A 169 -11.38 -11.21 -21.76
CA SER A 169 -11.26 -9.96 -22.54
C SER A 169 -12.50 -9.07 -22.42
N SER A 170 -13.69 -9.66 -22.32
CA SER A 170 -14.95 -8.93 -22.17
C SER A 170 -15.02 -8.16 -20.85
N SER A 171 -14.35 -8.61 -19.81
CA SER A 171 -14.33 -8.00 -18.48
C SER A 171 -13.58 -6.66 -18.44
N PHE A 172 -12.68 -6.42 -19.41
CA PHE A 172 -11.92 -5.20 -19.53
C PHE A 172 -12.35 -4.31 -20.71
N SER A 173 -13.44 -4.64 -21.40
CA SER A 173 -13.88 -3.94 -22.62
C SER A 173 -14.38 -2.51 -22.38
N SER A 174 -14.76 -2.15 -21.15
CA SER A 174 -15.23 -0.83 -20.75
C SER A 174 -14.14 0.07 -20.18
N THR A 175 -12.90 -0.38 -20.13
CA THR A 175 -11.77 0.35 -19.54
C THR A 175 -10.54 0.25 -20.44
N VAL A 176 -9.67 1.23 -20.39
CA VAL A 176 -8.40 1.26 -21.13
C VAL A 176 -7.24 1.02 -20.18
N ILE A 177 -6.77 -0.22 -20.14
CA ILE A 177 -5.64 -0.63 -19.27
C ILE A 177 -4.40 0.21 -19.62
N GLY A 178 -3.80 0.82 -18.60
CA GLY A 178 -2.61 1.67 -18.73
C GLY A 178 -2.89 3.13 -19.11
N ASP A 179 -4.12 3.50 -19.46
CA ASP A 179 -4.49 4.90 -19.71
C ASP A 179 -4.74 5.61 -18.37
N LEU A 180 -3.82 6.50 -17.99
CA LEU A 180 -3.91 7.23 -16.71
C LEU A 180 -5.11 8.18 -16.64
N ALA A 181 -5.72 8.55 -17.78
CA ALA A 181 -6.94 9.36 -17.82
C ALA A 181 -8.21 8.55 -17.53
N ASP A 182 -8.18 7.23 -17.73
CA ASP A 182 -9.29 6.33 -17.37
C ASP A 182 -9.24 5.97 -15.89
N THR A 183 -10.04 6.64 -15.07
CA THR A 183 -10.11 6.39 -13.62
C THR A 183 -10.82 5.08 -13.25
N THR A 184 -11.48 4.41 -14.20
CA THR A 184 -12.21 3.15 -13.98
C THR A 184 -11.32 1.91 -14.16
N ARG A 185 -10.13 2.07 -14.72
CA ARG A 185 -9.20 0.96 -14.94
C ARG A 185 -8.74 0.30 -13.63
N PRO A 186 -8.48 -1.02 -13.63
CA PRO A 186 -8.07 -1.74 -12.43
C PRO A 186 -6.62 -1.50 -12.04
N ASP A 187 -5.75 -1.14 -12.99
CA ASP A 187 -4.33 -0.93 -12.72
C ASP A 187 -4.10 0.37 -11.92
N LEU A 188 -3.10 0.31 -11.03
CA LEU A 188 -2.70 1.45 -10.22
C LEU A 188 -1.92 2.46 -11.07
N ASP A 189 -1.83 3.70 -10.58
CA ASP A 189 -1.01 4.74 -11.18
C ASP A 189 0.48 4.53 -10.82
N PRO A 190 1.40 4.92 -11.69
CA PRO A 190 2.81 5.04 -11.29
C PRO A 190 2.94 6.00 -10.10
N ILE A 191 3.96 5.77 -9.29
CA ILE A 191 4.29 6.70 -8.20
C ILE A 191 5.00 7.90 -8.81
N GLU A 192 4.65 9.09 -8.36
CA GLU A 192 5.29 10.34 -8.75
C GLU A 192 6.80 10.30 -8.47
N PRO A 193 7.62 11.02 -9.23
CA PRO A 193 9.06 11.07 -8.99
C PRO A 193 9.36 11.68 -7.60
N PRO A 194 10.46 11.28 -6.93
CA PRO A 194 10.85 11.81 -5.62
C PRO A 194 10.86 13.34 -5.54
N SER A 195 11.20 14.02 -6.64
CA SER A 195 11.17 15.48 -6.73
C SER A 195 9.79 16.09 -6.56
N ALA A 196 8.72 15.40 -6.97
CA ALA A 196 7.35 15.87 -6.78
C ALA A 196 6.98 15.89 -5.28
N PHE A 197 7.31 14.82 -4.55
CA PHE A 197 7.13 14.76 -3.09
C PHE A 197 7.97 15.82 -2.37
N TYR A 198 9.24 15.96 -2.75
CA TYR A 198 10.12 16.97 -2.16
C TYR A 198 9.58 18.38 -2.35
N ASN A 199 9.25 18.75 -3.58
CA ASN A 199 8.77 20.10 -3.92
C ASN A 199 7.42 20.42 -3.23
N ALA A 200 6.57 19.42 -3.02
CA ALA A 200 5.30 19.59 -2.34
C ALA A 200 5.46 19.80 -0.82
N LEU A 201 6.45 19.16 -0.19
CA LEU A 201 6.61 19.17 1.27
C LEU A 201 7.56 20.26 1.77
N ILE A 202 8.62 20.60 1.04
CA ILE A 202 9.68 21.51 1.49
C ILE A 202 9.17 22.92 1.85
N PRO A 203 8.10 23.47 1.23
CA PRO A 203 7.53 24.76 1.66
C PRO A 203 7.03 24.75 3.10
N TYR A 204 6.70 23.59 3.66
CA TYR A 204 6.10 23.40 5.00
C TYR A 204 7.01 22.65 5.97
N ALA A 205 8.14 22.12 5.49
CA ALA A 205 9.01 21.23 6.24
C ALA A 205 10.30 21.94 6.70
N SER A 206 10.77 21.59 7.89
CA SER A 206 12.13 21.87 8.36
C SER A 206 13.13 20.80 7.89
N HIS A 207 12.65 19.59 7.60
CA HIS A 207 13.44 18.46 7.10
C HIS A 207 12.60 17.61 6.18
N VAL A 208 13.19 17.16 5.06
CA VAL A 208 12.59 16.17 4.14
C VAL A 208 13.66 15.14 3.79
N ASN A 209 13.39 13.86 4.05
CA ASN A 209 14.21 12.73 3.66
C ASN A 209 13.41 11.83 2.73
N ILE A 210 13.96 11.53 1.54
CA ILE A 210 13.32 10.67 0.54
C ILE A 210 14.35 9.67 0.04
N TRP A 211 13.98 8.38 0.03
CA TRP A 211 14.86 7.35 -0.51
C TRP A 211 14.06 6.22 -1.17
N ARG A 212 14.74 5.42 -1.95
CA ARG A 212 14.22 4.18 -2.56
C ARG A 212 15.03 2.99 -2.08
N THR A 213 14.34 1.88 -1.83
CA THR A 213 14.95 0.58 -1.55
C THR A 213 14.32 -0.46 -2.48
N ASN A 214 15.14 -1.22 -3.18
CA ASN A 214 14.67 -2.38 -3.91
C ASN A 214 14.89 -3.62 -3.05
N TYR A 215 13.79 -4.16 -2.51
CA TYR A 215 13.82 -5.42 -1.76
C TYR A 215 13.82 -6.58 -2.72
N MET A 216 14.77 -7.50 -2.56
CA MET A 216 14.86 -8.75 -3.32
C MET A 216 14.29 -9.89 -2.49
N HIS A 217 13.11 -10.38 -2.88
CA HIS A 217 12.45 -11.49 -2.19
C HIS A 217 12.74 -12.80 -2.93
N VAL A 218 13.34 -13.75 -2.23
CA VAL A 218 13.56 -15.11 -2.73
C VAL A 218 12.24 -15.87 -2.58
N LEU A 219 11.66 -16.28 -3.69
CA LEU A 219 10.40 -17.01 -3.75
C LEU A 219 10.61 -18.35 -4.45
N LYS A 220 9.78 -19.34 -4.13
CA LYS A 220 9.90 -20.70 -4.62
C LYS A 220 9.82 -20.80 -6.16
N ASP A 221 8.91 -20.03 -6.76
CA ASP A 221 8.61 -20.09 -8.19
C ASP A 221 7.74 -18.89 -8.61
N ALA A 222 7.40 -18.82 -9.90
CA ALA A 222 6.50 -17.79 -10.44
C ALA A 222 5.09 -17.85 -9.84
N GLY A 223 4.61 -19.03 -9.46
CA GLY A 223 3.31 -19.20 -8.77
C GLY A 223 3.32 -18.51 -7.40
N ALA A 224 4.45 -18.52 -6.69
CA ALA A 224 4.59 -17.78 -5.44
C ALA A 224 4.54 -16.24 -5.67
N ILE A 225 4.99 -15.74 -6.83
CA ILE A 225 4.80 -14.33 -7.19
C ILE A 225 3.30 -14.04 -7.43
N VAL A 226 2.57 -14.93 -8.11
CA VAL A 226 1.10 -14.80 -8.27
C VAL A 226 0.44 -14.69 -6.89
N GLU A 227 0.76 -15.60 -5.99
CA GLU A 227 0.21 -15.58 -4.62
C GLU A 227 0.59 -14.31 -3.84
N TRP A 228 1.81 -13.78 -4.04
CA TRP A 228 2.24 -12.51 -3.44
C TRP A 228 1.35 -11.35 -3.82
N VAL A 229 1.02 -11.21 -5.11
CA VAL A 229 0.27 -10.06 -5.64
C VAL A 229 -1.25 -10.27 -5.68
N LYS A 230 -1.73 -11.52 -5.51
CA LYS A 230 -3.14 -11.89 -5.62
C LYS A 230 -4.04 -11.14 -4.63
N GLY A 231 -3.56 -10.95 -3.40
CA GLY A 231 -4.27 -10.19 -2.36
C GLY A 231 -4.04 -8.67 -2.41
N THR A 232 -3.34 -8.16 -3.41
CA THR A 232 -3.02 -6.73 -3.55
C THR A 232 -3.18 -6.27 -5.00
N GLY A 233 -2.09 -6.12 -5.75
CA GLY A 233 -2.09 -5.57 -7.12
C GLY A 233 -2.96 -6.29 -8.12
N LEU A 234 -3.18 -7.62 -7.99
CA LEU A 234 -4.09 -8.38 -8.85
C LEU A 234 -5.57 -8.27 -8.45
N GLN A 235 -5.87 -7.94 -7.21
CA GLN A 235 -7.25 -7.92 -6.71
C GLN A 235 -8.19 -7.05 -7.55
N PRO A 236 -7.82 -5.81 -7.94
CA PRO A 236 -8.68 -5.00 -8.80
C PRO A 236 -9.01 -5.64 -10.16
N TYR A 237 -8.07 -6.37 -10.76
CA TYR A 237 -8.32 -7.08 -12.01
C TYR A 237 -9.27 -8.27 -11.79
N LEU A 238 -9.01 -9.09 -10.78
CA LEU A 238 -9.83 -10.26 -10.47
C LEU A 238 -11.27 -9.89 -10.09
N ASN A 239 -11.49 -8.71 -9.52
CA ASN A 239 -12.83 -8.21 -9.20
C ASN A 239 -13.67 -7.88 -10.44
N LEU A 240 -13.04 -7.53 -11.57
CA LEU A 240 -13.74 -7.27 -12.82
C LEU A 240 -14.10 -8.56 -13.57
N ILE A 241 -13.32 -9.63 -13.41
CA ILE A 241 -13.55 -10.90 -14.08
C ILE A 241 -14.74 -11.63 -13.44
N LYS A 242 -15.70 -12.06 -14.26
CA LYS A 242 -17.03 -12.46 -13.80
C LYS A 242 -17.08 -13.89 -13.26
N THR A 243 -16.41 -14.83 -13.92
CA THR A 243 -16.48 -16.25 -13.57
C THR A 243 -15.20 -16.77 -12.95
N GLN A 244 -15.27 -17.84 -12.19
CA GLN A 244 -14.08 -18.47 -11.60
C GLN A 244 -13.17 -19.10 -12.65
N ASP A 245 -13.75 -19.66 -13.70
CA ASP A 245 -12.99 -20.27 -14.80
C ASP A 245 -12.17 -19.21 -15.54
N GLU A 246 -12.78 -18.05 -15.88
CA GLU A 246 -12.06 -16.91 -16.47
C GLU A 246 -10.97 -16.37 -15.56
N LYS A 247 -11.20 -16.31 -14.23
CA LYS A 247 -10.17 -15.92 -13.26
C LYS A 247 -9.02 -16.90 -13.25
N GLN A 248 -9.30 -18.18 -13.28
CA GLN A 248 -8.29 -19.23 -13.29
C GLN A 248 -7.43 -19.14 -14.56
N GLU A 249 -8.04 -19.03 -15.72
CA GLU A 249 -7.34 -18.88 -16.99
C GLU A 249 -6.49 -17.59 -17.05
N PHE A 250 -7.01 -16.48 -16.50
CA PHE A 250 -6.25 -15.23 -16.35
C PHE A 250 -5.00 -15.42 -15.48
N LEU A 251 -5.13 -16.08 -14.34
CA LEU A 251 -4.02 -16.37 -13.43
C LEU A 251 -2.98 -17.30 -14.05
N GLU A 252 -3.40 -18.31 -14.80
CA GLU A 252 -2.50 -19.23 -15.51
C GLU A 252 -1.70 -18.52 -16.60
N GLU A 253 -2.34 -17.66 -17.40
CA GLU A 253 -1.64 -16.84 -18.40
C GLU A 253 -0.69 -15.86 -17.76
N TYR A 254 -1.10 -15.24 -16.65
CA TYR A 254 -0.23 -14.34 -15.88
C TYR A 254 0.99 -15.09 -15.32
N GLU A 255 0.80 -16.25 -14.71
CA GLU A 255 1.90 -17.08 -14.22
C GLU A 255 2.84 -17.51 -15.35
N ARG A 256 2.28 -17.93 -16.51
CA ARG A 256 3.06 -18.30 -17.69
C ARG A 256 3.98 -17.15 -18.14
N LYS A 257 3.46 -15.91 -18.10
CA LYS A 257 4.23 -14.72 -18.45
C LYS A 257 5.31 -14.45 -17.40
N LEU A 258 5.00 -14.57 -16.11
CA LEU A 258 5.98 -14.41 -15.03
C LEU A 258 7.13 -15.42 -15.12
N LYS A 259 6.89 -16.66 -15.55
CA LYS A 259 7.97 -17.66 -15.76
C LYS A 259 9.02 -17.20 -16.78
N SER A 260 8.64 -16.38 -17.76
CA SER A 260 9.60 -15.81 -18.70
C SER A 260 10.33 -14.57 -18.17
N GLU A 261 9.69 -13.80 -17.28
CA GLU A 261 10.25 -12.57 -16.71
C GLU A 261 11.13 -12.84 -15.48
N TYR A 262 10.88 -13.92 -14.74
CA TYR A 262 11.58 -14.33 -13.54
C TYR A 262 12.14 -15.74 -13.71
N PRO A 263 13.30 -15.88 -14.39
CA PRO A 263 13.94 -17.18 -14.60
C PRO A 263 14.36 -17.81 -13.27
N ALA A 264 14.31 -19.14 -13.21
CA ALA A 264 14.79 -19.87 -12.05
C ALA A 264 16.30 -19.67 -11.85
N LEU A 265 16.70 -19.50 -10.59
CA LEU A 265 18.08 -19.45 -10.13
C LEU A 265 18.67 -20.87 -10.01
N GLU A 266 19.94 -20.98 -9.63
CA GLU A 266 20.65 -22.26 -9.50
C GLU A 266 19.97 -23.23 -8.52
N ASP A 267 19.30 -22.71 -7.49
CA ASP A 267 18.56 -23.49 -6.48
C ASP A 267 17.08 -23.73 -6.85
N GLY A 268 16.65 -23.29 -8.04
CA GLY A 268 15.29 -23.39 -8.52
C GLY A 268 14.34 -22.28 -8.06
N ASN A 269 14.77 -21.41 -7.14
CA ASN A 269 14.00 -20.25 -6.69
C ASN A 269 13.97 -19.14 -7.75
N VAL A 270 13.11 -18.14 -7.54
CA VAL A 270 13.06 -16.91 -8.33
C VAL A 270 13.30 -15.70 -7.44
N LEU A 271 13.79 -14.61 -8.02
CA LEU A 271 14.10 -13.39 -7.28
C LEU A 271 13.13 -12.27 -7.68
N LEU A 272 12.18 -11.96 -6.80
CA LEU A 272 11.23 -10.88 -7.00
C LEU A 272 11.82 -9.57 -6.49
N GLY A 273 12.17 -8.66 -7.41
CA GLY A 273 12.47 -7.26 -7.07
C GLY A 273 11.18 -6.52 -6.71
N TYR A 274 11.19 -5.84 -5.58
CA TYR A 274 10.02 -5.09 -5.10
C TYR A 274 10.44 -3.70 -4.59
N PRO A 275 10.60 -2.73 -5.50
CA PRO A 275 11.04 -1.39 -5.13
C PRO A 275 9.97 -0.66 -4.32
N ARG A 276 10.45 0.15 -3.38
CA ARG A 276 9.62 0.99 -2.50
C ARG A 276 10.21 2.38 -2.39
N LEU A 277 9.34 3.38 -2.41
CA LEU A 277 9.66 4.77 -2.14
C LEU A 277 9.26 5.12 -0.70
N PHE A 278 10.14 5.82 -0.02
CA PHE A 278 9.96 6.30 1.35
C PHE A 278 10.05 7.82 1.38
N VAL A 279 9.22 8.44 2.19
CA VAL A 279 9.20 9.89 2.41
C VAL A 279 9.00 10.15 3.90
N VAL A 280 9.90 10.92 4.49
CA VAL A 280 9.78 11.44 5.86
C VAL A 280 9.90 12.96 5.81
N ALA A 281 8.98 13.67 6.43
CA ALA A 281 9.05 15.12 6.55
C ALA A 281 8.71 15.57 7.97
N VAL A 282 9.48 16.53 8.47
CA VAL A 282 9.29 17.18 9.78
C VAL A 282 8.72 18.58 9.57
N LYS A 283 7.62 18.90 10.22
CA LYS A 283 6.92 20.19 10.11
C LYS A 283 7.78 21.32 10.70
N LYS A 284 7.86 22.47 9.98
CA LYS A 284 8.57 23.68 10.45
C LYS A 284 7.70 24.58 11.29
#